data_ccf995437d3b3312d29961c21317744b
#
_entry.id   ccf995437d3b3312d29961c21317744b
#
_cell.length_a   1.000
_cell.length_b   1.000
_cell.length_c   1.000
_cell.angle_alpha   90.00
_cell.angle_beta   90.00
_cell.angle_gamma   90.00
#
_symmetry.space_group_name_H-M   'P 1'
#
loop_
_entity.id
_entity.type
_entity.pdbx_description
1 polymer ?
#
loop_
_entity_poly.entity_id
_entity_poly.type
_entity_poly.pdbx_seq_one_letter_code
_entity_poly.pdbx_strand_id
1 'polypeptide(L)'
;MELTNASAIVTGGAGGLGGATARRLAQRGVRVVIADVDTVRGEALAEEIGHGAVFVHTDILSEGAIAHAVDVAVGLGPLRAAVVAHGGSPPPDRGGRILSKDGKRLSLANFAHSLNVFLTSAFCVTAYAAEAMAKNEPLASNQRGVIINTASIAGFEGLPGQVPYSAAKGGVIGMTLTLARDLAPLGIRAVSIAPGTILTMAYTKLGSAEEAQAKWGATVPNPKRMGDPDEYAILALHLIENDFLNGTTIRLDGAQRF
;
A
#
# COMPACT_ATOMS: atom_id res chain seq x y z
N MET A 1 -11.65 8.24 12.93
CA MET A 1 -11.02 9.57 12.80
C MET A 1 -11.84 10.40 11.82
N GLU A 2 -12.09 11.67 12.15
CA GLU A 2 -12.77 12.59 11.24
C GLU A 2 -11.83 13.03 10.11
N LEU A 3 -12.38 13.12 8.89
CA LEU A 3 -11.62 13.40 7.67
C LEU A 3 -11.99 14.74 7.02
N THR A 4 -12.85 15.54 7.65
CA THR A 4 -13.30 16.84 7.12
C THR A 4 -12.10 17.77 6.90
N ASN A 5 -11.97 18.31 5.69
CA ASN A 5 -10.86 19.17 5.27
C ASN A 5 -9.45 18.52 5.37
N ALA A 6 -9.36 17.21 5.55
CA ALA A 6 -8.11 16.49 5.59
C ALA A 6 -7.50 16.30 4.20
N SER A 7 -6.20 16.04 4.19
CA SER A 7 -5.52 15.47 3.04
C SER A 7 -5.06 14.04 3.31
N ALA A 8 -4.83 13.31 2.23
CA ALA A 8 -4.24 11.98 2.25
C ALA A 8 -3.22 11.82 1.13
N ILE A 9 -2.23 10.96 1.37
CA ILE A 9 -1.32 10.49 0.33
C ILE A 9 -1.56 9.00 0.08
N VAL A 10 -1.66 8.61 -1.19
CA VAL A 10 -1.79 7.22 -1.63
C VAL A 10 -0.65 6.92 -2.59
N THR A 11 0.33 6.15 -2.15
CA THR A 11 1.42 5.69 -3.02
C THR A 11 1.00 4.45 -3.80
N GLY A 12 1.47 4.32 -5.07
CA GLY A 12 0.88 3.35 -6.00
C GLY A 12 -0.56 3.73 -6.36
N GLY A 13 -0.85 5.04 -6.28
CA GLY A 13 -2.18 5.59 -6.40
C GLY A 13 -2.82 5.46 -7.78
N ALA A 14 -2.03 5.30 -8.84
CA ALA A 14 -2.53 4.98 -10.18
C ALA A 14 -2.78 3.48 -10.40
N GLY A 15 -2.43 2.63 -9.42
CA GLY A 15 -2.67 1.18 -9.44
C GLY A 15 -4.07 0.78 -8.98
N GLY A 16 -4.38 -0.51 -9.03
CA GLY A 16 -5.70 -1.03 -8.66
C GLY A 16 -6.09 -0.71 -7.22
N LEU A 17 -5.27 -1.13 -6.25
CA LEU A 17 -5.55 -0.93 -4.81
C LEU A 17 -5.51 0.55 -4.42
N GLY A 18 -4.45 1.24 -4.88
CA GLY A 18 -4.28 2.66 -4.59
C GLY A 18 -5.36 3.53 -5.23
N GLY A 19 -5.68 3.28 -6.50
CA GLY A 19 -6.72 4.04 -7.21
C GLY A 19 -8.11 3.87 -6.61
N ALA A 20 -8.49 2.65 -6.25
CA ALA A 20 -9.74 2.41 -5.53
C ALA A 20 -9.77 3.15 -4.19
N THR A 21 -8.65 3.15 -3.45
CA THR A 21 -8.52 3.86 -2.17
C THR A 21 -8.63 5.37 -2.36
N ALA A 22 -7.95 5.93 -3.38
CA ALA A 22 -8.00 7.35 -3.69
C ALA A 22 -9.43 7.82 -4.00
N ARG A 23 -10.19 7.05 -4.81
CA ARG A 23 -11.59 7.34 -5.09
C ARG A 23 -12.44 7.37 -3.82
N ARG A 24 -12.32 6.37 -2.97
CA ARG A 24 -13.12 6.30 -1.74
C ARG A 24 -12.77 7.39 -0.73
N LEU A 25 -11.50 7.78 -0.61
CA LEU A 25 -11.10 8.91 0.22
C LEU A 25 -11.68 10.23 -0.31
N ALA A 26 -11.62 10.46 -1.62
CA ALA A 26 -12.20 11.65 -2.24
C ALA A 26 -13.73 11.71 -2.06
N GLN A 27 -14.44 10.59 -2.15
CA GLN A 27 -15.87 10.49 -1.86
C GLN A 27 -16.23 10.87 -0.40
N ARG A 28 -15.25 10.83 0.51
CA ARG A 28 -15.37 11.30 1.90
C ARG A 28 -14.93 12.76 2.07
N GLY A 29 -14.67 13.47 0.98
CA GLY A 29 -14.26 14.87 0.99
C GLY A 29 -12.78 15.09 1.34
N VAL A 30 -11.96 14.04 1.30
CA VAL A 30 -10.51 14.10 1.51
C VAL A 30 -9.83 14.59 0.24
N ARG A 31 -8.90 15.53 0.35
CA ARG A 31 -8.02 15.92 -0.76
C ARG A 31 -6.89 14.90 -0.89
N VAL A 32 -6.77 14.25 -2.04
CA VAL A 32 -5.91 13.08 -2.20
C VAL A 32 -4.73 13.37 -3.12
N VAL A 33 -3.53 13.12 -2.64
CA VAL A 33 -2.34 13.02 -3.49
C VAL A 33 -2.23 11.58 -4.01
N ILE A 34 -2.29 11.45 -5.33
CA ILE A 34 -2.07 10.22 -6.09
C ILE A 34 -0.58 10.17 -6.44
N ALA A 35 0.21 9.45 -5.66
CA ALA A 35 1.66 9.33 -5.83
C ALA A 35 2.00 8.04 -6.60
N ASP A 36 2.49 8.16 -7.82
CA ASP A 36 2.82 7.02 -8.69
C ASP A 36 3.87 7.41 -9.74
N VAL A 37 4.52 6.42 -10.34
CA VAL A 37 5.42 6.62 -11.50
C VAL A 37 4.66 6.69 -12.83
N ASP A 38 3.42 6.19 -12.88
CA ASP A 38 2.60 6.17 -14.08
C ASP A 38 1.84 7.49 -14.25
N THR A 39 2.48 8.44 -14.94
CA THR A 39 1.93 9.78 -15.16
C THR A 39 0.59 9.73 -15.89
N VAL A 40 0.49 8.93 -16.94
CA VAL A 40 -0.72 8.91 -17.79
C VAL A 40 -1.94 8.46 -16.98
N ARG A 41 -1.83 7.35 -16.23
CA ARG A 41 -2.94 6.86 -15.42
C ARG A 41 -3.19 7.71 -14.18
N GLY A 42 -2.12 8.25 -13.60
CA GLY A 42 -2.24 9.08 -12.41
C GLY A 42 -2.96 10.40 -12.69
N GLU A 43 -2.61 11.09 -13.78
CA GLU A 43 -3.29 12.32 -14.22
C GLU A 43 -4.74 12.05 -14.59
N ALA A 44 -5.00 11.00 -15.38
CA ALA A 44 -6.37 10.62 -15.75
C ALA A 44 -7.24 10.30 -14.51
N LEU A 45 -6.66 9.64 -13.51
CA LEU A 45 -7.37 9.36 -12.25
C LEU A 45 -7.63 10.63 -11.43
N ALA A 46 -6.66 11.55 -11.38
CA ALA A 46 -6.84 12.82 -10.67
C ALA A 46 -7.96 13.66 -11.32
N GLU A 47 -8.00 13.69 -12.65
CA GLU A 47 -9.07 14.34 -13.42
C GLU A 47 -10.45 13.68 -13.18
N GLU A 48 -10.50 12.35 -13.22
CA GLU A 48 -11.72 11.57 -12.95
C GLU A 48 -12.28 11.85 -11.55
N ILE A 49 -11.42 11.85 -10.53
CA ILE A 49 -11.81 12.09 -9.13
C ILE A 49 -12.24 13.55 -8.94
N GLY A 50 -11.53 14.51 -9.52
CA GLY A 50 -11.77 15.93 -9.26
C GLY A 50 -11.56 16.28 -7.78
N HIS A 51 -12.39 17.15 -7.24
CA HIS A 51 -12.46 17.50 -5.80
C HIS A 51 -11.12 17.80 -5.11
N GLY A 52 -10.13 18.31 -5.86
CA GLY A 52 -8.80 18.61 -5.34
C GLY A 52 -7.88 17.39 -5.24
N ALA A 53 -8.18 16.30 -5.92
CA ALA A 53 -7.23 15.22 -6.13
C ALA A 53 -6.08 15.70 -7.04
N VAL A 54 -4.85 15.39 -6.67
CA VAL A 54 -3.63 15.83 -7.37
C VAL A 54 -2.75 14.63 -7.64
N PHE A 55 -2.31 14.50 -8.89
CA PHE A 55 -1.26 13.54 -9.23
C PHE A 55 0.13 14.14 -8.96
N VAL A 56 1.01 13.34 -8.37
CA VAL A 56 2.43 13.67 -8.18
C VAL A 56 3.26 12.51 -8.68
N HIS A 57 4.08 12.75 -9.71
CA HIS A 57 5.02 11.74 -10.19
C HIS A 57 6.00 11.39 -9.06
N THR A 58 5.99 10.13 -8.62
CA THR A 58 6.74 9.69 -7.45
C THR A 58 7.40 8.34 -7.71
N ASP A 59 8.72 8.35 -7.84
CA ASP A 59 9.51 7.13 -7.76
C ASP A 59 9.74 6.80 -6.28
N ILE A 60 9.18 5.70 -5.83
CA ILE A 60 9.31 5.23 -4.45
C ILE A 60 10.73 4.82 -4.03
N LEU A 61 11.65 4.71 -4.98
CA LEU A 61 13.07 4.49 -4.70
C LEU A 61 13.84 5.81 -4.54
N SER A 62 13.18 6.94 -4.76
CA SER A 62 13.72 8.29 -4.55
C SER A 62 13.14 8.90 -3.28
N GLU A 63 13.97 9.03 -2.25
CA GLU A 63 13.58 9.68 -1.00
C GLU A 63 13.08 11.12 -1.24
N GLY A 64 13.75 11.88 -2.12
CA GLY A 64 13.34 13.24 -2.47
C GLY A 64 11.98 13.31 -3.16
N ALA A 65 11.64 12.31 -4.01
CA ALA A 65 10.32 12.24 -4.64
C ALA A 65 9.21 11.94 -3.61
N ILE A 66 9.50 11.06 -2.63
CA ILE A 66 8.58 10.76 -1.52
C ILE A 66 8.36 12.00 -0.67
N ALA A 67 9.44 12.69 -0.27
CA ALA A 67 9.36 13.92 0.50
C ALA A 67 8.49 14.97 -0.20
N HIS A 68 8.73 15.21 -1.49
CA HIS A 68 7.94 16.14 -2.30
C HIS A 68 6.46 15.77 -2.34
N ALA A 69 6.12 14.50 -2.54
CA ALA A 69 4.73 14.06 -2.58
C ALA A 69 4.01 14.27 -1.21
N VAL A 70 4.73 14.07 -0.10
CA VAL A 70 4.20 14.36 1.24
C VAL A 70 4.03 15.87 1.43
N ASP A 71 4.97 16.70 0.99
CA ASP A 71 4.86 18.17 1.07
C ASP A 71 3.66 18.68 0.28
N VAL A 72 3.41 18.15 -0.91
CA VAL A 72 2.20 18.47 -1.69
C VAL A 72 0.94 18.09 -0.90
N ALA A 73 0.92 16.92 -0.26
CA ALA A 73 -0.23 16.50 0.55
C ALA A 73 -0.47 17.44 1.76
N VAL A 74 0.59 17.89 2.42
CA VAL A 74 0.52 18.89 3.50
C VAL A 74 0.01 20.23 2.98
N GLY A 75 0.41 20.63 1.78
CA GLY A 75 -0.08 21.85 1.12
C GLY A 75 -1.58 21.82 0.80
N LEU A 76 -2.17 20.64 0.63
CA LEU A 76 -3.61 20.49 0.42
C LEU A 76 -4.42 20.59 1.74
N GLY A 77 -3.81 20.33 2.89
CA GLY A 77 -4.47 20.38 4.20
C GLY A 77 -3.78 19.49 5.23
N PRO A 78 -4.31 19.37 6.44
CA PRO A 78 -3.74 18.48 7.44
C PRO A 78 -3.66 17.06 6.92
N LEU A 79 -2.43 16.52 6.78
CA LEU A 79 -2.24 15.14 6.34
C LEU A 79 -2.71 14.18 7.44
N ARG A 80 -3.85 13.50 7.22
CA ARG A 80 -4.47 12.60 8.21
C ARG A 80 -4.33 11.12 7.86
N ALA A 81 -4.12 10.79 6.58
CA ALA A 81 -3.98 9.40 6.15
C ALA A 81 -2.83 9.25 5.15
N ALA A 82 -2.03 8.21 5.34
CA ALA A 82 -1.05 7.75 4.37
C ALA A 82 -1.32 6.28 4.06
N VAL A 83 -1.63 5.97 2.80
CA VAL A 83 -1.88 4.60 2.35
C VAL A 83 -0.75 4.18 1.42
N VAL A 84 0.06 3.26 1.90
CA VAL A 84 1.22 2.73 1.19
C VAL A 84 0.78 1.52 0.37
N ALA A 85 0.24 1.77 -0.83
CA ALA A 85 -0.30 0.72 -1.70
C ALA A 85 0.59 0.44 -2.92
N HIS A 86 1.79 1.03 -2.97
CA HIS A 86 2.70 0.78 -4.07
C HIS A 86 3.22 -0.65 -4.06
N GLY A 87 3.36 -1.17 -5.25
CA GLY A 87 4.08 -2.39 -5.55
C GLY A 87 5.00 -2.09 -6.73
N GLY A 88 5.99 -2.88 -6.92
CA GLY A 88 6.84 -2.79 -8.10
C GLY A 88 6.63 -4.01 -8.97
N SER A 89 6.97 -3.85 -10.23
CA SER A 89 7.37 -5.00 -11.00
C SER A 89 8.74 -5.42 -10.49
N PRO A 90 8.94 -6.64 -9.97
CA PRO A 90 10.28 -7.13 -9.72
C PRO A 90 11.09 -7.11 -11.04
N PRO A 91 12.43 -7.11 -10.96
CA PRO A 91 13.30 -7.14 -12.13
C PRO A 91 13.00 -8.32 -13.07
N PRO A 92 13.39 -8.26 -14.35
CA PRO A 92 13.05 -9.24 -15.39
C PRO A 92 13.43 -10.69 -15.04
N ASP A 93 14.46 -10.87 -14.23
CA ASP A 93 15.01 -12.15 -13.79
C ASP A 93 14.45 -12.65 -12.45
N ARG A 94 13.24 -12.33 -12.17
CA ARG A 94 12.44 -12.60 -10.98
C ARG A 94 12.27 -14.04 -10.53
N GLY A 95 13.07 -14.93 -10.96
CA GLY A 95 13.13 -16.21 -10.28
C GLY A 95 13.51 -15.97 -8.81
N GLY A 96 12.54 -15.78 -7.94
CA GLY A 96 12.77 -15.65 -6.50
C GLY A 96 13.15 -16.97 -5.84
N ARG A 97 13.41 -18.01 -6.63
CA ARG A 97 13.98 -19.27 -6.14
C ARG A 97 15.45 -19.06 -5.79
N ILE A 98 15.87 -19.63 -4.68
CA ILE A 98 17.28 -19.58 -4.23
C ILE A 98 18.21 -20.13 -5.31
N LEU A 99 17.79 -21.22 -5.96
CA LEU A 99 18.46 -21.77 -7.13
C LEU A 99 17.49 -21.81 -8.31
N SER A 100 17.96 -21.32 -9.45
CA SER A 100 17.29 -21.46 -10.73
C SER A 100 17.37 -22.89 -11.25
N LYS A 101 16.68 -23.21 -12.34
CA LYS A 101 16.70 -24.55 -12.93
C LYS A 101 18.10 -24.98 -13.42
N ASP A 102 18.93 -24.01 -13.80
CA ASP A 102 20.34 -24.22 -14.21
C ASP A 102 21.34 -24.15 -13.03
N GLY A 103 20.83 -24.19 -11.79
CA GLY A 103 21.67 -24.25 -10.58
C GLY A 103 22.26 -22.89 -10.15
N LYS A 104 21.96 -21.80 -10.83
CA LYS A 104 22.47 -20.48 -10.46
C LYS A 104 21.72 -19.93 -9.24
N ARG A 105 22.50 -19.40 -8.29
CA ARG A 105 21.94 -18.75 -7.10
C ARG A 105 21.24 -17.45 -7.44
N LEU A 106 20.20 -17.12 -6.66
CA LEU A 106 19.59 -15.79 -6.64
C LEU A 106 20.66 -14.73 -6.30
N SER A 107 20.70 -13.65 -7.08
CA SER A 107 21.68 -12.58 -6.83
C SER A 107 21.27 -11.78 -5.58
N LEU A 108 22.28 -11.32 -4.82
CA LEU A 108 22.08 -10.42 -3.69
C LEU A 108 21.44 -9.09 -4.15
N ALA A 109 21.80 -8.61 -5.34
CA ALA A 109 21.25 -7.41 -5.92
C ALA A 109 19.72 -7.52 -6.13
N ASN A 110 19.23 -8.65 -6.65
CA ASN A 110 17.79 -8.88 -6.83
C ASN A 110 17.04 -8.99 -5.50
N PHE A 111 17.67 -9.63 -4.50
CA PHE A 111 17.12 -9.67 -3.15
C PHE A 111 17.03 -8.26 -2.56
N ALA A 112 18.12 -7.49 -2.57
CA ALA A 112 18.18 -6.13 -2.07
C ALA A 112 17.18 -5.19 -2.80
N HIS A 113 17.07 -5.31 -4.14
CA HIS A 113 16.11 -4.54 -4.91
C HIS A 113 14.66 -4.81 -4.43
N SER A 114 14.30 -6.08 -4.21
CA SER A 114 12.97 -6.41 -3.68
C SER A 114 12.71 -5.82 -2.30
N LEU A 115 13.70 -5.85 -1.42
CA LEU A 115 13.60 -5.18 -0.11
C LEU A 115 13.41 -3.66 -0.28
N ASN A 116 14.17 -3.03 -1.17
CA ASN A 116 14.07 -1.59 -1.41
C ASN A 116 12.68 -1.20 -1.94
N VAL A 117 12.13 -1.97 -2.90
CA VAL A 117 10.83 -1.70 -3.50
C VAL A 117 9.66 -1.92 -2.53
N PHE A 118 9.70 -2.95 -1.68
CA PHE A 118 8.52 -3.36 -0.92
C PHE A 118 8.62 -3.10 0.60
N LEU A 119 9.81 -2.88 1.14
CA LEU A 119 10.03 -2.65 2.57
C LEU A 119 10.66 -1.29 2.85
N THR A 120 11.83 -1.00 2.29
CA THR A 120 12.55 0.24 2.56
C THR A 120 11.74 1.47 2.11
N SER A 121 11.12 1.40 0.93
CA SER A 121 10.25 2.46 0.45
C SER A 121 9.00 2.66 1.32
N ALA A 122 8.38 1.56 1.78
CA ALA A 122 7.24 1.64 2.68
C ALA A 122 7.62 2.31 4.02
N PHE A 123 8.79 1.98 4.56
CA PHE A 123 9.33 2.66 5.73
C PHE A 123 9.59 4.15 5.46
N CYS A 124 10.17 4.48 4.31
CA CYS A 124 10.45 5.87 3.93
C CYS A 124 9.15 6.70 3.87
N VAL A 125 8.12 6.24 3.16
CA VAL A 125 6.80 6.91 3.13
C VAL A 125 6.22 7.03 4.54
N THR A 126 6.33 5.97 5.36
CA THR A 126 5.85 5.98 6.75
C THR A 126 6.55 7.06 7.57
N ALA A 127 7.86 7.20 7.47
CA ALA A 127 8.65 8.16 8.23
C ALA A 127 8.28 9.62 7.87
N TYR A 128 8.24 9.94 6.58
CA TYR A 128 7.86 11.28 6.11
C TYR A 128 6.39 11.62 6.45
N ALA A 129 5.49 10.69 6.28
CA ALA A 129 4.09 10.89 6.64
C ALA A 129 3.93 11.08 8.17
N ALA A 130 4.63 10.31 8.99
CA ALA A 130 4.59 10.44 10.44
C ALA A 130 5.14 11.79 10.91
N GLU A 131 6.25 12.26 10.32
CA GLU A 131 6.82 13.58 10.62
C GLU A 131 5.83 14.71 10.28
N ALA A 132 5.15 14.62 9.14
CA ALA A 132 4.15 15.58 8.74
C ALA A 132 2.91 15.54 9.66
N MET A 133 2.40 14.34 9.96
CA MET A 133 1.24 14.15 10.84
C MET A 133 1.51 14.64 12.27
N ALA A 134 2.73 14.49 12.79
CA ALA A 134 3.09 14.93 14.14
C ALA A 134 2.94 16.45 14.32
N LYS A 135 3.02 17.22 13.25
CA LYS A 135 2.87 18.68 13.26
C LYS A 135 1.39 19.13 13.24
N ASN A 136 0.46 18.22 13.01
CA ASN A 136 -0.96 18.55 13.00
C ASN A 136 -1.50 18.81 14.41
N GLU A 137 -2.48 19.69 14.54
CA GLU A 137 -3.28 19.75 15.76
C GLU A 137 -4.06 18.44 15.95
N PRO A 138 -4.12 17.90 17.19
CA PRO A 138 -4.85 16.67 17.44
C PRO A 138 -6.37 16.90 17.29
N LEU A 139 -7.05 15.87 16.79
CA LEU A 139 -8.51 15.82 16.79
C LEU A 139 -9.05 15.53 18.19
N ALA A 140 -10.38 15.61 18.37
CA ALA A 140 -11.03 15.36 19.66
C ALA A 140 -10.68 14.00 20.30
N SER A 141 -10.41 12.98 19.46
CA SER A 141 -9.92 11.64 19.88
C SER A 141 -8.42 11.59 20.17
N ASN A 142 -7.73 12.74 20.23
CA ASN A 142 -6.27 12.85 20.33
C ASN A 142 -5.51 12.23 19.14
N GLN A 143 -6.17 12.04 18.01
CA GLN A 143 -5.57 11.48 16.81
C GLN A 143 -4.98 12.57 15.91
N ARG A 144 -3.79 12.36 15.39
CA ARG A 144 -3.16 13.22 14.39
C ARG A 144 -3.13 12.59 13.00
N GLY A 145 -3.15 11.27 12.93
CA GLY A 145 -3.14 10.57 11.65
C GLY A 145 -3.12 9.06 11.76
N VAL A 146 -3.17 8.41 10.60
CA VAL A 146 -3.02 6.96 10.47
C VAL A 146 -2.23 6.61 9.23
N ILE A 147 -1.35 5.62 9.36
CA ILE A 147 -0.54 5.07 8.28
C ILE A 147 -1.00 3.63 8.04
N ILE A 148 -1.34 3.31 6.79
CA ILE A 148 -1.74 1.97 6.37
C ILE A 148 -0.69 1.44 5.41
N ASN A 149 0.03 0.41 5.83
CA ASN A 149 1.00 -0.28 4.98
C ASN A 149 0.37 -1.50 4.31
N THR A 150 0.69 -1.73 3.04
CA THR A 150 0.26 -2.94 2.33
C THR A 150 1.30 -4.05 2.49
N ALA A 151 0.99 -5.00 3.34
CA ALA A 151 1.72 -6.26 3.46
C ALA A 151 1.30 -7.24 2.33
N SER A 152 1.24 -8.50 2.61
CA SER A 152 0.70 -9.58 1.77
C SER A 152 0.53 -10.83 2.61
N ILE A 153 -0.36 -11.73 2.23
CA ILE A 153 -0.38 -13.09 2.80
C ILE A 153 0.96 -13.81 2.58
N ALA A 154 1.71 -13.46 1.52
CA ALA A 154 3.07 -13.96 1.27
C ALA A 154 4.08 -13.58 2.38
N GLY A 155 3.77 -12.60 3.22
CA GLY A 155 4.58 -12.28 4.41
C GLY A 155 4.40 -13.29 5.54
N PHE A 156 3.31 -14.06 5.54
CA PHE A 156 3.05 -15.15 6.49
C PHE A 156 3.41 -16.52 5.90
N GLU A 157 3.07 -16.74 4.62
CA GLU A 157 3.13 -18.03 3.94
C GLU A 157 3.42 -17.82 2.45
N GLY A 158 4.70 -17.67 2.09
CA GLY A 158 5.10 -17.40 0.70
C GLY A 158 5.17 -18.67 -0.15
N LEU A 159 4.84 -18.51 -1.44
CA LEU A 159 4.99 -19.56 -2.45
C LEU A 159 6.47 -19.78 -2.85
N PRO A 160 6.81 -20.95 -3.38
CA PRO A 160 8.11 -21.16 -4.01
C PRO A 160 8.42 -20.10 -5.07
N GLY A 161 9.59 -19.47 -4.98
CA GLY A 161 9.99 -18.36 -5.85
C GLY A 161 9.65 -16.97 -5.31
N GLN A 162 9.14 -16.85 -4.09
CA GLN A 162 8.81 -15.57 -3.47
C GLN A 162 9.74 -15.17 -2.31
N VAL A 163 10.92 -15.79 -2.15
CA VAL A 163 11.79 -15.51 -1.00
C VAL A 163 12.05 -14.02 -0.76
N PRO A 164 12.46 -13.20 -1.76
CA PRO A 164 12.68 -11.77 -1.52
C PRO A 164 11.41 -11.01 -1.20
N TYR A 165 10.30 -11.34 -1.89
CA TYR A 165 9.01 -10.72 -1.68
C TYR A 165 8.43 -11.05 -0.30
N SER A 166 8.50 -12.33 0.10
CA SER A 166 8.05 -12.77 1.42
C SER A 166 8.86 -12.15 2.55
N ALA A 167 10.18 -12.03 2.37
CA ALA A 167 11.05 -11.34 3.32
C ALA A 167 10.65 -9.87 3.48
N ALA A 168 10.42 -9.17 2.36
CA ALA A 168 10.01 -7.77 2.39
C ALA A 168 8.62 -7.60 3.05
N LYS A 169 7.63 -8.40 2.65
CA LYS A 169 6.27 -8.30 3.20
C LYS A 169 6.16 -8.82 4.64
N GLY A 170 7.01 -9.78 5.03
CA GLY A 170 7.24 -10.16 6.43
C GLY A 170 7.84 -9.02 7.25
N GLY A 171 8.77 -8.25 6.67
CA GLY A 171 9.31 -7.03 7.27
C GLY A 171 8.24 -5.96 7.50
N VAL A 172 7.33 -5.74 6.54
CA VAL A 172 6.19 -4.82 6.72
C VAL A 172 5.29 -5.27 7.87
N ILE A 173 5.00 -6.56 7.98
CA ILE A 173 4.23 -7.12 9.12
C ILE A 173 4.98 -6.89 10.43
N GLY A 174 6.28 -7.20 10.46
CA GLY A 174 7.12 -7.08 11.66
C GLY A 174 7.23 -5.64 12.18
N MET A 175 7.34 -4.63 11.29
CA MET A 175 7.43 -3.23 11.73
C MET A 175 6.10 -2.65 12.21
N THR A 176 4.94 -3.24 11.87
CA THR A 176 3.61 -2.65 12.12
C THR A 176 3.36 -2.35 13.60
N LEU A 177 3.56 -3.32 14.48
CA LEU A 177 3.32 -3.13 15.92
C LEU A 177 4.34 -2.17 16.55
N THR A 178 5.59 -2.22 16.13
CA THR A 178 6.63 -1.31 16.63
C THR A 178 6.33 0.13 16.22
N LEU A 179 5.98 0.37 14.95
CA LEU A 179 5.54 1.69 14.49
C LEU A 179 4.34 2.22 15.29
N ALA A 180 3.35 1.37 15.53
CA ALA A 180 2.18 1.77 16.31
C ALA A 180 2.54 2.20 17.73
N ARG A 181 3.51 1.53 18.37
CA ARG A 181 4.00 1.87 19.71
C ARG A 181 4.84 3.13 19.71
N ASP A 182 5.76 3.29 18.77
CA ASP A 182 6.63 4.45 18.64
C ASP A 182 5.83 5.73 18.36
N LEU A 183 4.77 5.63 17.55
CA LEU A 183 3.96 6.76 17.12
C LEU A 183 2.76 7.05 18.04
N ALA A 184 2.42 6.15 18.96
CA ALA A 184 1.29 6.32 19.89
C ALA A 184 1.37 7.61 20.74
N PRO A 185 2.54 8.02 21.28
CA PRO A 185 2.64 9.29 22.02
C PRO A 185 2.33 10.51 21.17
N LEU A 186 2.44 10.38 19.84
CA LEU A 186 2.14 11.44 18.87
C LEU A 186 0.69 11.42 18.40
N GLY A 187 -0.13 10.46 18.84
CA GLY A 187 -1.49 10.29 18.35
C GLY A 187 -1.56 9.82 16.89
N ILE A 188 -0.59 9.05 16.43
CA ILE A 188 -0.53 8.50 15.08
C ILE A 188 -0.64 6.98 15.17
N ARG A 189 -1.56 6.39 14.40
CA ARG A 189 -1.74 4.93 14.31
C ARG A 189 -0.97 4.36 13.13
N ALA A 190 -0.52 3.11 13.27
CA ALA A 190 0.06 2.34 12.20
C ALA A 190 -0.59 0.96 12.13
N VAL A 191 -1.12 0.62 10.96
CA VAL A 191 -1.79 -0.66 10.69
C VAL A 191 -1.33 -1.20 9.34
N SER A 192 -1.51 -2.50 9.12
CA SER A 192 -1.21 -3.10 7.82
C SER A 192 -2.39 -3.94 7.32
N ILE A 193 -2.57 -3.94 6.01
CA ILE A 193 -3.45 -4.88 5.32
C ILE A 193 -2.57 -5.91 4.62
N ALA A 194 -2.91 -7.19 4.75
CA ALA A 194 -2.26 -8.29 4.05
C ALA A 194 -3.25 -8.90 3.02
N PRO A 195 -3.26 -8.39 1.78
CA PRO A 195 -4.13 -8.93 0.75
C PRO A 195 -3.72 -10.35 0.34
N GLY A 196 -4.71 -11.15 -0.05
CA GLY A 196 -4.57 -12.34 -0.88
C GLY A 196 -4.49 -11.98 -2.36
N THR A 197 -5.08 -12.81 -3.20
CA THR A 197 -5.14 -12.53 -4.65
C THR A 197 -6.27 -11.55 -4.95
N ILE A 198 -5.91 -10.31 -5.23
CA ILE A 198 -6.84 -9.26 -5.65
C ILE A 198 -6.61 -8.95 -7.13
N LEU A 199 -7.67 -8.84 -7.93
CA LEU A 199 -7.61 -8.60 -9.35
C LEU A 199 -7.06 -7.20 -9.64
N THR A 200 -5.79 -7.15 -9.98
CA THR A 200 -5.06 -5.94 -10.33
C THR A 200 -4.27 -6.16 -11.61
N MET A 201 -3.70 -5.11 -12.17
CA MET A 201 -2.83 -5.22 -13.34
C MET A 201 -1.62 -6.15 -13.16
N ALA A 202 -1.22 -6.43 -11.93
CA ALA A 202 -0.16 -7.41 -11.66
C ALA A 202 -0.53 -8.81 -12.19
N TYR A 203 -1.82 -9.12 -12.25
CA TYR A 203 -2.34 -10.38 -12.78
C TYR A 203 -2.73 -10.29 -14.25
N THR A 204 -3.31 -9.18 -14.70
CA THR A 204 -3.76 -9.02 -16.10
C THR A 204 -2.62 -8.80 -17.09
N LYS A 205 -1.43 -8.42 -16.63
CA LYS A 205 -0.20 -8.41 -17.48
C LYS A 205 0.23 -9.81 -17.95
N LEU A 206 -0.31 -10.88 -17.35
CA LEU A 206 0.03 -12.28 -17.64
C LEU A 206 -1.06 -13.00 -18.43
N GLY A 207 -2.14 -12.31 -18.80
CA GLY A 207 -3.30 -12.86 -19.49
C GLY A 207 -4.54 -11.98 -19.29
N SER A 208 -5.71 -12.44 -19.74
CA SER A 208 -6.95 -11.69 -19.54
C SER A 208 -7.41 -11.71 -18.06
N ALA A 209 -8.34 -10.82 -17.71
CA ALA A 209 -8.93 -10.81 -16.37
C ALA A 209 -9.66 -12.11 -16.05
N GLU A 210 -10.31 -12.70 -17.07
CA GLU A 210 -11.02 -13.97 -16.97
C GLU A 210 -10.06 -15.14 -16.72
N GLU A 211 -8.92 -15.17 -17.42
CA GLU A 211 -7.87 -16.18 -17.20
C GLU A 211 -7.25 -16.05 -15.79
N ALA A 212 -6.98 -14.83 -15.37
CA ALA A 212 -6.50 -14.55 -14.01
C ALA A 212 -7.53 -15.02 -12.97
N GLN A 213 -8.79 -14.68 -13.17
CA GLN A 213 -9.90 -15.08 -12.29
C GLN A 213 -10.06 -16.61 -12.24
N ALA A 214 -10.04 -17.30 -13.38
CA ALA A 214 -10.15 -18.75 -13.43
C ALA A 214 -9.01 -19.45 -12.69
N LYS A 215 -7.78 -18.95 -12.85
CA LYS A 215 -6.58 -19.54 -12.25
C LYS A 215 -6.47 -19.24 -10.75
N TRP A 216 -6.55 -17.97 -10.38
CA TRP A 216 -6.25 -17.53 -9.03
C TRP A 216 -7.49 -17.46 -8.13
N GLY A 217 -8.65 -17.15 -8.70
CA GLY A 217 -9.91 -17.17 -7.96
C GLY A 217 -10.28 -18.58 -7.48
N ALA A 218 -9.89 -19.61 -8.23
CA ALA A 218 -10.06 -21.00 -7.81
C ALA A 218 -9.33 -21.37 -6.51
N THR A 219 -8.27 -20.64 -6.15
CA THR A 219 -7.49 -20.88 -4.92
C THR A 219 -8.08 -20.20 -3.69
N VAL A 220 -9.05 -19.30 -3.86
CA VAL A 220 -9.73 -18.62 -2.74
C VAL A 220 -10.87 -19.48 -2.22
N PRO A 221 -10.92 -19.83 -0.93
CA PRO A 221 -11.98 -20.66 -0.37
C PRO A 221 -13.38 -20.03 -0.46
N ASN A 222 -13.54 -18.78 -0.01
CA ASN A 222 -14.81 -18.07 -0.05
C ASN A 222 -14.61 -16.54 0.09
N PRO A 223 -15.19 -15.72 -0.80
CA PRO A 223 -15.92 -16.10 -2.02
C PRO A 223 -14.99 -16.73 -3.06
N LYS A 224 -15.56 -17.61 -3.92
CA LYS A 224 -14.79 -18.38 -4.92
C LYS A 224 -14.38 -17.50 -6.11
N ARG A 225 -13.63 -16.45 -5.84
CA ARG A 225 -13.14 -15.46 -6.81
C ARG A 225 -11.90 -14.73 -6.26
N MET A 226 -11.19 -14.05 -7.12
CA MET A 226 -10.23 -13.03 -6.68
C MET A 226 -10.97 -11.89 -5.97
N GLY A 227 -10.30 -11.23 -5.03
CA GLY A 227 -10.80 -10.01 -4.43
C GLY A 227 -10.87 -8.87 -5.45
N ASP A 228 -11.75 -7.91 -5.20
CA ASP A 228 -11.83 -6.66 -5.95
C ASP A 228 -10.96 -5.59 -5.27
N PRO A 229 -10.27 -4.71 -6.03
CA PRO A 229 -9.55 -3.57 -5.45
C PRO A 229 -10.38 -2.70 -4.51
N ASP A 230 -11.67 -2.60 -4.78
CA ASP A 230 -12.58 -1.83 -3.94
C ASP A 230 -12.78 -2.45 -2.54
N GLU A 231 -12.70 -3.78 -2.41
CA GLU A 231 -12.75 -4.46 -1.10
C GLU A 231 -11.54 -4.08 -0.22
N TYR A 232 -10.37 -3.88 -0.85
CA TYR A 232 -9.21 -3.31 -0.16
C TYR A 232 -9.47 -1.88 0.29
N ALA A 233 -10.02 -1.05 -0.57
CA ALA A 233 -10.31 0.35 -0.30
C ALA A 233 -11.37 0.52 0.81
N ILE A 234 -12.39 -0.34 0.85
CA ILE A 234 -13.38 -0.40 1.95
C ILE A 234 -12.68 -0.68 3.29
N LEU A 235 -11.80 -1.67 3.32
CA LEU A 235 -11.06 -1.98 4.55
C LEU A 235 -10.12 -0.84 4.94
N ALA A 236 -9.40 -0.25 3.99
CA ALA A 236 -8.52 0.89 4.26
C ALA A 236 -9.30 2.06 4.86
N LEU A 237 -10.46 2.40 4.31
CA LEU A 237 -11.32 3.45 4.85
C LEU A 237 -11.82 3.11 6.27
N HIS A 238 -12.26 1.86 6.51
CA HIS A 238 -12.63 1.42 7.85
C HIS A 238 -11.48 1.55 8.86
N LEU A 239 -10.25 1.20 8.49
CA LEU A 239 -9.06 1.36 9.33
C LEU A 239 -8.76 2.84 9.64
N ILE A 240 -9.04 3.75 8.70
CA ILE A 240 -8.91 5.18 8.92
C ILE A 240 -9.95 5.68 9.92
N GLU A 241 -11.21 5.30 9.73
CA GLU A 241 -12.35 5.77 10.52
C GLU A 241 -12.41 5.16 11.95
N ASN A 242 -11.91 3.94 12.13
CA ASN A 242 -11.95 3.22 13.41
C ASN A 242 -10.68 3.45 14.23
N ASP A 243 -10.74 4.36 15.18
CA ASP A 243 -9.59 4.78 16.00
C ASP A 243 -9.04 3.69 16.92
N PHE A 244 -9.78 2.63 17.19
CA PHE A 244 -9.33 1.55 18.07
C PHE A 244 -8.49 0.48 17.34
N LEU A 245 -8.42 0.54 16.00
CA LEU A 245 -7.57 -0.34 15.20
C LEU A 245 -6.16 0.26 15.08
N ASN A 246 -5.21 -0.34 15.78
CA ASN A 246 -3.80 0.07 15.79
C ASN A 246 -2.87 -1.13 16.01
N GLY A 247 -1.69 -1.12 15.42
CA GLY A 247 -0.63 -2.10 15.63
C GLY A 247 -0.91 -3.51 15.11
N THR A 248 -1.93 -3.68 14.29
CA THR A 248 -2.34 -4.98 13.75
C THR A 248 -2.15 -5.09 12.24
N THR A 249 -1.97 -6.31 11.77
CA THR A 249 -2.03 -6.66 10.34
C THR A 249 -3.28 -7.48 10.09
N ILE A 250 -4.17 -6.97 9.24
CA ILE A 250 -5.44 -7.61 8.90
C ILE A 250 -5.30 -8.34 7.55
N ARG A 251 -5.59 -9.63 7.53
CA ARG A 251 -5.66 -10.43 6.30
C ARG A 251 -6.95 -10.12 5.56
N LEU A 252 -6.83 -9.82 4.26
CA LEU A 252 -7.95 -9.61 3.33
C LEU A 252 -7.78 -10.59 2.16
N ASP A 253 -8.18 -11.85 2.38
CA ASP A 253 -7.74 -12.94 1.51
C ASP A 253 -8.78 -14.04 1.24
N GLY A 254 -10.03 -13.88 1.69
CA GLY A 254 -11.07 -14.91 1.52
C GLY A 254 -10.69 -16.28 2.10
N ALA A 255 -9.92 -16.27 3.18
CA ALA A 255 -9.34 -17.46 3.84
C ALA A 255 -8.31 -18.23 2.97
N GLN A 256 -7.74 -17.59 1.96
CA GLN A 256 -6.69 -18.18 1.12
C GLN A 256 -5.46 -18.54 1.95
N ARG A 257 -4.92 -19.73 1.70
CA ARG A 257 -3.64 -20.23 2.20
C ARG A 257 -2.84 -20.80 1.03
N PHE A 258 -1.52 -20.68 1.07
CA PHE A 258 -0.64 -21.19 0.02
C PHE A 258 -0.04 -22.55 0.41
#